data_1f1098595bdbfee9a15b4d0d65fe413f
#
_entry.id   1f1098595bdbfee9a15b4d0d65fe413f
#
_cell.length_a   1.000
_cell.length_b   1.000
_cell.length_c   1.000
_cell.angle_alpha   90.00
_cell.angle_beta   90.00
_cell.angle_gamma   90.00
#
_symmetry.space_group_name_H-M   'P 1'
#
loop_
_entity.id
_entity.type
_entity.pdbx_description
1 polymer ?
#
loop_
_entity_poly.entity_id
_entity_poly.type
_entity_poly.pdbx_seq_one_letter_code
_entity_poly.pdbx_strand_id
1 'polypeptide(L)'
;MSEAAEVERELKQAMKTGKVVLGAKRTLKELLRNNLRAVIISDTAPRDARERIEQAARLNEVPVYVFKGTSVELGSLIGKPFRVSSIGIVDPGDSRIIEVLTRR
;
A
#
# COMPACT_ATOMS: atom_id res chain seq x y z
N MET A 1 -1.83 -17.03 -12.61
CA MET A 1 -1.04 -16.20 -11.70
C MET A 1 -1.86 -15.90 -10.45
N SER A 2 -1.26 -15.98 -9.27
CA SER A 2 -1.98 -15.71 -8.03
C SER A 2 -2.24 -14.21 -7.88
N GLU A 3 -3.25 -13.86 -7.08
CA GLU A 3 -3.54 -12.46 -6.75
C GLU A 3 -2.32 -11.79 -6.11
N ALA A 4 -1.64 -12.49 -5.20
CA ALA A 4 -0.46 -11.94 -4.54
C ALA A 4 0.64 -11.58 -5.54
N ALA A 5 0.92 -12.46 -6.52
CA ALA A 5 1.93 -12.19 -7.53
C ALA A 5 1.52 -11.01 -8.42
N GLU A 6 0.25 -10.92 -8.74
CA GLU A 6 -0.28 -9.81 -9.54
C GLU A 6 -0.17 -8.49 -8.80
N VAL A 7 -0.53 -8.46 -7.51
CA VAL A 7 -0.42 -7.26 -6.68
C VAL A 7 1.03 -6.82 -6.59
N GLU A 8 1.95 -7.75 -6.35
CA GLU A 8 3.38 -7.44 -6.25
C GLU A 8 3.93 -6.83 -7.53
N ARG A 9 3.57 -7.40 -8.66
CA ARG A 9 4.00 -6.89 -9.97
C ARG A 9 3.47 -5.48 -10.20
N GLU A 10 2.19 -5.25 -9.94
CA GLU A 10 1.58 -3.94 -10.15
C GLU A 10 2.07 -2.91 -9.14
N LEU A 11 2.38 -3.33 -7.93
CA LEU A 11 2.99 -2.44 -6.93
C LEU A 11 4.34 -1.94 -7.41
N LYS A 12 5.19 -2.83 -7.94
CA LYS A 12 6.48 -2.44 -8.50
C LYS A 12 6.31 -1.43 -9.64
N GLN A 13 5.31 -1.64 -10.48
CA GLN A 13 5.03 -0.73 -11.59
C GLN A 13 4.59 0.64 -11.08
N ALA A 14 3.75 0.68 -10.04
CA ALA A 14 3.33 1.94 -9.43
C ALA A 14 4.50 2.69 -8.82
N MET A 15 5.46 1.96 -8.25
CA MET A 15 6.69 2.57 -7.71
C MET A 15 7.52 3.23 -8.79
N LYS A 16 7.54 2.66 -10.00
CA LYS A 16 8.32 3.19 -11.11
C LYS A 16 7.67 4.36 -11.81
N THR A 17 6.36 4.29 -12.03
CA THR A 17 5.68 5.22 -12.93
C THR A 17 4.68 6.13 -12.23
N GLY A 18 4.34 5.83 -10.99
CA GLY A 18 3.35 6.59 -10.24
C GLY A 18 3.95 7.38 -9.09
N LYS A 19 3.09 7.77 -8.18
CA LYS A 19 3.47 8.50 -6.98
C LYS A 19 2.98 7.76 -5.74
N VAL A 20 3.88 7.45 -4.82
CA VAL A 20 3.55 6.72 -3.60
C VAL A 20 4.17 7.41 -2.39
N VAL A 21 3.60 7.15 -1.22
CA VAL A 21 4.20 7.54 0.06
C VAL A 21 4.50 6.29 0.85
N LEU A 22 5.60 6.31 1.60
CA LEU A 22 6.07 5.16 2.36
C LEU A 22 5.98 5.44 3.86
N GLY A 23 5.59 4.42 4.61
CA GLY A 23 5.53 4.48 6.06
C GLY A 23 4.14 4.79 6.58
N ALA A 24 3.87 4.31 7.81
CA ALA A 24 2.54 4.40 8.41
C ALA A 24 2.09 5.84 8.64
N LYS A 25 2.98 6.68 9.14
CA LYS A 25 2.67 8.07 9.46
C LYS A 25 2.25 8.86 8.22
N ARG A 26 3.04 8.74 7.16
CA ARG A 26 2.78 9.45 5.90
C ARG A 26 1.53 8.92 5.22
N THR A 27 1.34 7.61 5.26
CA THR A 27 0.17 6.97 4.67
C THR A 27 -1.10 7.45 5.39
N LEU A 28 -1.09 7.47 6.72
CA LEU A 28 -2.25 7.94 7.48
C LEU A 28 -2.54 9.42 7.19
N LYS A 29 -1.50 10.24 7.15
CA LYS A 29 -1.65 11.67 6.85
C LYS A 29 -2.32 11.89 5.50
N GLU A 30 -1.89 11.16 4.47
CA GLU A 30 -2.47 11.28 3.14
C GLU A 30 -3.87 10.71 3.05
N LEU A 31 -4.17 9.65 3.82
CA LEU A 31 -5.54 9.14 3.92
C LEU A 31 -6.48 10.19 4.50
N LEU A 32 -6.06 10.87 5.56
CA LEU A 32 -6.87 11.89 6.21
C LEU A 32 -7.10 13.11 5.30
N ARG A 33 -6.23 13.31 4.33
CA ARG A 33 -6.38 14.35 3.31
C ARG A 33 -7.17 13.87 2.10
N ASN A 34 -7.65 12.65 2.14
CA ASN A 34 -8.36 12.01 1.03
C ASN A 34 -7.53 12.01 -0.27
N ASN A 35 -6.24 11.77 -0.12
CA ASN A 35 -5.27 11.88 -1.22
C ASN A 35 -4.73 10.53 -1.71
N LEU A 36 -5.21 9.41 -1.15
CA LEU A 36 -4.75 8.08 -1.55
C LEU A 36 -5.84 7.32 -2.29
N ARG A 37 -5.41 6.51 -3.24
CA ARG A 37 -6.29 5.66 -4.03
C ARG A 37 -6.24 4.19 -3.60
N ALA A 38 -5.18 3.80 -2.91
CA ALA A 38 -5.04 2.45 -2.37
C ALA A 38 -3.97 2.44 -1.29
N VAL A 39 -4.01 1.45 -0.43
CA VAL A 39 -3.01 1.26 0.63
C VAL A 39 -2.57 -0.20 0.66
N ILE A 40 -1.27 -0.41 0.78
CA ILE A 40 -0.67 -1.72 1.02
C ILE A 40 -0.10 -1.69 2.43
N ILE A 41 -0.45 -2.64 3.26
CA ILE A 41 0.05 -2.69 4.64
C ILE A 41 0.68 -4.06 4.92
N SER A 42 1.83 -4.05 5.58
CA SER A 42 2.53 -5.28 5.95
C SER A 42 1.77 -6.02 7.04
N ASP A 43 1.79 -7.36 6.98
CA ASP A 43 1.18 -8.20 7.99
C ASP A 43 1.80 -7.99 9.39
N THR A 44 3.03 -7.53 9.45
CA THR A 44 3.74 -7.25 10.71
C THR A 44 3.72 -5.77 11.09
N ALA A 45 2.90 -4.94 10.45
CA ALA A 45 2.79 -3.54 10.82
C ALA A 45 2.29 -3.41 12.27
N PRO A 46 2.77 -2.40 13.03
CA PRO A 46 2.30 -2.20 14.40
C PRO A 46 0.78 -2.08 14.44
N ARG A 47 0.19 -2.73 15.43
CA ARG A 47 -1.27 -2.83 15.54
C ARG A 47 -1.99 -1.49 15.55
N ASP A 48 -1.48 -0.53 16.32
CA ASP A 48 -2.08 0.80 16.41
C ASP A 48 -2.11 1.49 15.05
N ALA A 49 -0.97 1.47 14.35
CA ALA A 49 -0.86 2.09 13.03
C ALA A 49 -1.80 1.40 12.04
N ARG A 50 -1.83 0.07 12.09
CA ARG A 50 -2.69 -0.72 11.19
C ARG A 50 -4.17 -0.39 11.41
N GLU A 51 -4.61 -0.34 12.66
CA GLU A 51 -6.01 -0.04 12.98
C GLU A 51 -6.40 1.36 12.51
N ARG A 52 -5.54 2.34 12.73
CA ARG A 52 -5.78 3.72 12.31
C ARG A 52 -5.88 3.84 10.80
N ILE A 53 -4.97 3.19 10.09
CA ILE A 53 -4.95 3.20 8.63
C ILE A 53 -6.20 2.51 8.08
N GLU A 54 -6.54 1.34 8.61
CA GLU A 54 -7.71 0.61 8.14
C GLU A 54 -9.00 1.39 8.39
N GLN A 55 -9.12 2.05 9.53
CA GLN A 55 -10.28 2.87 9.85
C GLN A 55 -10.39 4.08 8.91
N ALA A 56 -9.29 4.79 8.71
CA ALA A 56 -9.27 5.96 7.83
C ALA A 56 -9.56 5.57 6.37
N ALA A 57 -9.00 4.44 5.94
CA ALA A 57 -9.23 3.94 4.59
C ALA A 57 -10.70 3.56 4.39
N ARG A 58 -11.31 2.93 5.39
CA ARG A 58 -12.71 2.56 5.34
C ARG A 58 -13.62 3.78 5.22
N LEU A 59 -13.33 4.83 6.00
CA LEU A 59 -14.11 6.08 5.97
C LEU A 59 -14.03 6.77 4.60
N ASN A 60 -12.90 6.65 3.92
CA ASN A 60 -12.68 7.28 2.62
C ASN A 60 -12.87 6.32 1.44
N GLU A 61 -13.34 5.11 1.72
CA GLU A 61 -13.59 4.07 0.71
C GLU A 61 -12.34 3.75 -0.11
N VAL A 62 -11.18 3.71 0.56
CA VAL A 62 -9.90 3.38 -0.05
C VAL A 62 -9.61 1.89 0.16
N PRO A 63 -9.31 1.11 -0.89
CA PRO A 63 -9.00 -0.30 -0.72
C PRO A 63 -7.67 -0.49 0.01
N VAL A 64 -7.64 -1.49 0.90
CA VAL A 64 -6.45 -1.85 1.66
C VAL A 64 -6.09 -3.30 1.33
N TYR A 65 -4.83 -3.53 0.98
CA TYR A 65 -4.30 -4.86 0.76
C TYR A 65 -3.30 -5.19 1.87
N VAL A 66 -3.50 -6.34 2.52
CA VAL A 66 -2.56 -6.81 3.54
C VAL A 66 -1.52 -7.69 2.85
N PHE A 67 -0.30 -7.20 2.77
CA PHE A 67 0.83 -7.95 2.24
C PHE A 67 1.22 -9.03 3.25
N LYS A 68 1.19 -10.29 2.84
CA LYS A 68 1.54 -11.42 3.71
C LYS A 68 3.05 -11.58 3.78
N GLY A 69 3.67 -10.76 4.62
CA GLY A 69 5.10 -10.76 4.81
C GLY A 69 5.49 -9.66 5.77
N THR A 70 6.76 -9.64 6.13
CA THR A 70 7.29 -8.66 7.07
C THR A 70 7.49 -7.31 6.40
N SER A 71 7.66 -6.27 7.23
CA SER A 71 7.99 -4.93 6.72
C SER A 71 9.36 -4.92 6.02
N VAL A 72 10.26 -5.80 6.41
CA VAL A 72 11.55 -5.98 5.72
C VAL A 72 11.32 -6.53 4.31
N GLU A 73 10.48 -7.55 4.21
CA GLU A 73 10.14 -8.16 2.92
C GLU A 73 9.43 -7.18 2.00
N LEU A 74 8.51 -6.38 2.56
CA LEU A 74 7.79 -5.38 1.77
C LEU A 74 8.75 -4.32 1.25
N GLY A 75 9.66 -3.83 2.10
CA GLY A 75 10.69 -2.90 1.68
C GLY A 75 11.55 -3.46 0.56
N SER A 76 11.99 -4.70 0.72
CA SER A 76 12.82 -5.38 -0.28
C SER A 76 12.08 -5.53 -1.61
N LEU A 77 10.79 -5.87 -1.55
CA LEU A 77 9.97 -6.03 -2.75
C LEU A 77 9.97 -4.77 -3.62
N ILE A 78 9.90 -3.61 -2.99
CA ILE A 78 9.87 -2.33 -3.72
C ILE A 78 11.26 -1.71 -3.90
N GLY A 79 12.32 -2.49 -3.65
CA GLY A 79 13.70 -2.07 -3.89
C GLY A 79 14.28 -1.11 -2.87
N LYS A 80 13.78 -1.12 -1.64
CA LYS A 80 14.28 -0.23 -0.57
C LYS A 80 15.13 -1.01 0.43
N PRO A 81 16.22 -0.43 0.93
CA PRO A 81 17.09 -1.08 1.89
C PRO A 81 16.65 -0.87 3.34
N PHE A 82 15.37 -0.63 3.57
CA PHE A 82 14.83 -0.39 4.90
C PHE A 82 13.42 -0.98 5.02
N ARG A 83 12.93 -1.04 6.26
CA ARG A 83 11.59 -1.56 6.54
C ARG A 83 10.52 -0.61 6.05
N VAL A 84 9.48 -1.17 5.43
CA VAL A 84 8.32 -0.41 4.98
C VAL A 84 7.07 -1.13 5.50
N SER A 85 6.39 -0.52 6.47
CA SER A 85 5.19 -1.12 7.05
C SER A 85 3.93 -0.81 6.26
N SER A 86 3.91 0.31 5.55
CA SER A 86 2.73 0.75 4.79
C SER A 86 3.17 1.52 3.56
N ILE A 87 2.37 1.39 2.50
CA ILE A 87 2.58 2.12 1.25
C ILE A 87 1.24 2.73 0.86
N GLY A 88 1.22 4.04 0.62
CA GLY A 88 0.04 4.72 0.11
C GLY A 88 0.21 5.06 -1.36
N ILE A 89 -0.74 4.67 -2.18
CA ILE A 89 -0.72 4.97 -3.61
C ILE A 89 -1.47 6.27 -3.85
N VAL A 90 -0.74 7.31 -4.19
CA VAL A 90 -1.32 8.62 -4.54
C VAL A 90 -1.78 8.59 -6.00
N ASP A 91 -0.90 8.11 -6.88
CA ASP A 91 -1.15 8.00 -8.31
C ASP A 91 -0.54 6.68 -8.79
N PRO A 92 -1.32 5.77 -9.37
CA PRO A 92 -0.78 4.49 -9.83
C PRO A 92 0.12 4.59 -11.07
N GLY A 93 0.14 5.72 -11.77
CA GLY A 93 0.89 5.81 -13.01
C GLY A 93 0.37 4.80 -14.04
N ASP A 94 1.27 4.02 -14.61
CA ASP A 94 0.92 2.98 -15.59
C ASP A 94 0.50 1.67 -14.95
N SER A 95 0.45 1.61 -13.62
CA SER A 95 0.10 0.40 -12.90
C SER A 95 -1.42 0.19 -12.87
N ARG A 96 -1.81 -1.07 -12.87
CA ARG A 96 -3.20 -1.50 -12.72
C ARG A 96 -3.52 -1.88 -11.28
N ILE A 97 -2.72 -1.42 -10.33
CA ILE A 97 -2.87 -1.80 -8.92
C ILE A 97 -4.27 -1.50 -8.37
N ILE A 98 -4.82 -0.35 -8.71
CA ILE A 98 -6.15 0.04 -8.22
C ILE A 98 -7.21 -0.93 -8.74
N GLU A 99 -7.16 -1.26 -10.02
CA GLU A 99 -8.07 -2.21 -10.64
C GLU A 99 -7.96 -3.60 -10.00
N VAL A 100 -6.73 -4.06 -9.79
CA VAL A 100 -6.48 -5.37 -9.18
C VAL A 100 -7.06 -5.43 -7.76
N LEU A 101 -6.88 -4.38 -6.98
CA LEU A 101 -7.36 -4.35 -5.60
C LEU A 101 -8.88 -4.16 -5.50
N THR A 102 -9.49 -3.47 -6.45
CA THR A 102 -10.93 -3.19 -6.38
C THR A 102 -11.80 -4.30 -6.94
N ARG A 103 -11.26 -5.22 -7.73
CA ARG A 103 -12.05 -6.35 -8.26
C ARG A 103 -12.07 -7.57 -7.34
N ARG A 104 -11.49 -7.46 -6.16
CA ARG A 104 -11.42 -8.56 -5.20
C ARG A 104 -12.76 -8.85 -4.57
#